data_057179fc884ab459f90cff96104a331e
#
_entry.id   057179fc884ab459f90cff96104a331e
#
_cell.length_a   1.000
_cell.length_b   1.000
_cell.length_c   1.000
_cell.angle_alpha   90.00
_cell.angle_beta   90.00
_cell.angle_gamma   90.00
#
_symmetry.space_group_name_H-M   'P 1'
#
loop_
_entity.id
_entity.type
_entity.pdbx_description
1 polymer ?
#
loop_
_entity_poly.entity_id
_entity_poly.type
_entity_poly.pdbx_seq_one_letter_code
_entity_poly.pdbx_strand_id
1 'polypeptide(L)'
;HLQKVVVGVRLGTSERNKQAMLDKFGTEEKWIEGTARMIHSLGFSGAGSWSNEEAIASYNASHKEVLTRSIILNLMSGYGKKRGGTYQLPGNTGYPNQCIFVFDPEFETYCDEMAQKLVANKTDKNIIGYFSDNELPFGPKNLEGYLTLKNPNDPGRLYAESWLKQQGITLQQITDEHREEFAGVVAERYYKVV
;
A
#
# COMPACT_ATOMS: atom_id res chain seq x y z
N HIS A 1 -21.18 -1.29 -15.30
CA HIS A 1 -21.09 -2.70 -15.00
C HIS A 1 -20.50 -2.90 -13.62
N LEU A 2 -21.12 -3.77 -12.81
CA LEU A 2 -20.60 -4.14 -11.49
C LEU A 2 -19.46 -5.16 -11.70
N GLN A 3 -18.25 -4.84 -11.25
CA GLN A 3 -17.12 -5.77 -11.23
C GLN A 3 -17.14 -6.58 -9.94
N LYS A 4 -17.04 -7.90 -10.05
CA LYS A 4 -16.88 -8.81 -8.93
C LYS A 4 -15.46 -9.36 -8.95
N VAL A 5 -14.65 -8.97 -7.99
CA VAL A 5 -13.25 -9.39 -7.90
C VAL A 5 -12.99 -10.22 -6.65
N VAL A 6 -12.10 -11.22 -6.76
CA VAL A 6 -11.57 -11.91 -5.59
C VAL A 6 -10.50 -11.03 -4.93
N VAL A 7 -10.24 -11.21 -3.63
CA VAL A 7 -9.31 -10.36 -2.87
C VAL A 7 -7.90 -10.38 -3.47
N GLY A 8 -7.40 -11.56 -3.84
CA GLY A 8 -6.10 -11.67 -4.48
C GLY A 8 -5.90 -13.04 -5.12
N VAL A 9 -5.14 -13.05 -6.20
CA VAL A 9 -4.73 -14.27 -6.94
C VAL A 9 -3.22 -14.35 -6.88
N ARG A 10 -2.69 -15.10 -5.93
CA ARG A 10 -1.24 -15.28 -5.74
C ARG A 10 -0.90 -16.64 -5.18
N LEU A 11 0.30 -17.10 -5.47
CA LEU A 11 0.89 -18.25 -4.80
C LEU A 11 1.60 -17.81 -3.52
N GLY A 12 1.60 -18.67 -2.50
CA GLY A 12 2.46 -18.48 -1.35
C GLY A 12 3.95 -18.59 -1.75
N THR A 13 4.80 -17.80 -1.09
CA THR A 13 6.22 -17.70 -1.45
C THR A 13 7.10 -18.84 -0.93
N SER A 14 6.58 -19.72 -0.06
CA SER A 14 7.33 -20.86 0.48
C SER A 14 7.60 -21.92 -0.60
N GLU A 15 8.73 -22.60 -0.51
CA GLU A 15 9.07 -23.71 -1.41
C GLU A 15 8.00 -24.82 -1.39
N ARG A 16 7.37 -25.05 -0.23
CA ARG A 16 6.27 -26.02 -0.11
C ARG A 16 5.05 -25.62 -0.94
N ASN A 17 4.70 -24.32 -0.97
CA ASN A 17 3.60 -23.83 -1.80
C ASN A 17 3.93 -23.92 -3.28
N LYS A 18 5.15 -23.60 -3.67
CA LYS A 18 5.60 -23.75 -5.07
C LYS A 18 5.56 -25.20 -5.51
N GLN A 19 6.05 -26.12 -4.68
CA GLN A 19 6.01 -27.56 -5.00
C GLN A 19 4.58 -28.07 -5.14
N ALA A 20 3.69 -27.70 -4.22
CA ALA A 20 2.27 -28.07 -4.30
C ALA A 20 1.58 -27.54 -5.58
N MET A 21 1.95 -26.34 -6.02
CA MET A 21 1.48 -25.79 -7.30
C MET A 21 2.01 -26.60 -8.48
N LEU A 22 3.30 -26.93 -8.50
CA LEU A 22 3.90 -27.74 -9.55
C LEU A 22 3.31 -29.15 -9.61
N ASP A 23 3.12 -29.79 -8.46
CA ASP A 23 2.51 -31.13 -8.38
C ASP A 23 1.06 -31.13 -8.93
N LYS A 24 0.31 -30.06 -8.69
CA LYS A 24 -1.09 -29.98 -9.10
C LYS A 24 -1.27 -29.47 -10.54
N PHE A 25 -0.51 -28.49 -10.98
CA PHE A 25 -0.72 -27.80 -12.25
C PHE A 25 0.42 -28.01 -13.25
N GLY A 26 1.60 -28.39 -12.78
CA GLY A 26 2.81 -28.59 -13.60
C GLY A 26 3.57 -27.30 -13.87
N THR A 27 2.90 -26.19 -14.16
CA THR A 27 3.52 -24.88 -14.42
C THR A 27 2.68 -23.73 -13.86
N GLU A 28 3.27 -22.55 -13.73
CA GLU A 28 2.57 -21.35 -13.29
C GLU A 28 1.52 -20.90 -14.31
N GLU A 29 1.79 -21.05 -15.60
CA GLU A 29 0.81 -20.75 -16.67
C GLU A 29 -0.44 -21.60 -16.53
N LYS A 30 -0.30 -22.92 -16.29
CA LYS A 30 -1.44 -23.79 -16.06
C LYS A 30 -2.16 -23.51 -14.76
N TRP A 31 -1.44 -23.03 -13.74
CA TRP A 31 -2.04 -22.59 -12.48
C TRP A 31 -2.93 -21.36 -12.71
N ILE A 32 -2.42 -20.31 -13.39
CA ILE A 32 -3.23 -19.10 -13.62
C ILE A 32 -4.41 -19.40 -14.55
N GLU A 33 -4.27 -20.23 -15.59
CA GLU A 33 -5.37 -20.66 -16.44
C GLU A 33 -6.46 -21.40 -15.64
N GLY A 34 -6.09 -22.36 -14.81
CA GLY A 34 -7.03 -23.10 -13.95
C GLY A 34 -7.70 -22.20 -12.93
N THR A 35 -6.96 -21.24 -12.38
CA THR A 35 -7.48 -20.26 -11.42
C THR A 35 -8.45 -19.29 -12.09
N ALA A 36 -8.12 -18.77 -13.27
CA ALA A 36 -8.99 -17.90 -14.05
C ALA A 36 -10.32 -18.58 -14.41
N ARG A 37 -10.27 -19.83 -14.92
CA ARG A 37 -11.48 -20.63 -15.19
C ARG A 37 -12.36 -20.80 -13.93
N MET A 38 -11.76 -21.07 -12.78
CA MET A 38 -12.49 -21.19 -11.53
C MET A 38 -13.15 -19.86 -11.13
N ILE A 39 -12.42 -18.75 -11.20
CA ILE A 39 -12.90 -17.40 -10.89
C ILE A 39 -14.12 -17.06 -11.76
N HIS A 40 -14.02 -17.26 -13.06
CA HIS A 40 -15.13 -17.02 -14.00
C HIS A 40 -16.32 -17.94 -13.74
N SER A 41 -16.08 -19.23 -13.49
CA SER A 41 -17.16 -20.21 -13.19
C SER A 41 -17.95 -19.86 -11.93
N LEU A 42 -17.34 -19.11 -10.99
CA LEU A 42 -17.98 -18.61 -9.77
C LEU A 42 -18.63 -17.22 -9.97
N GLY A 43 -18.61 -16.69 -11.18
CA GLY A 43 -19.22 -15.41 -11.52
C GLY A 43 -18.39 -14.19 -11.11
N PHE A 44 -17.09 -14.36 -10.86
CA PHE A 44 -16.17 -13.25 -10.67
C PHE A 44 -15.50 -12.87 -11.99
N SER A 45 -15.12 -11.61 -12.13
CA SER A 45 -14.53 -11.05 -13.36
C SER A 45 -13.05 -10.68 -13.20
N GLY A 46 -12.49 -10.74 -12.00
CA GLY A 46 -11.13 -10.31 -11.81
C GLY A 46 -10.54 -10.54 -10.43
N ALA A 47 -9.37 -9.99 -10.24
CA ALA A 47 -8.50 -10.15 -9.09
C ALA A 47 -8.21 -8.80 -8.41
N GLY A 48 -8.17 -8.81 -7.09
CA GLY A 48 -7.85 -7.65 -6.27
C GLY A 48 -6.35 -7.41 -6.12
N SER A 49 -6.01 -6.45 -5.27
CA SER A 49 -4.68 -5.83 -5.18
C SER A 49 -3.54 -6.73 -4.70
N TRP A 50 -3.83 -7.86 -4.09
CA TRP A 50 -2.77 -8.81 -3.65
C TRP A 50 -2.63 -9.99 -4.63
N SER A 51 -2.52 -9.67 -5.91
CA SER A 51 -2.43 -10.67 -6.98
C SER A 51 -1.01 -10.74 -7.56
N ASN A 52 -0.72 -11.83 -8.24
CA ASN A 52 0.46 -11.92 -9.11
C ASN A 52 0.16 -11.20 -10.43
N GLU A 53 0.58 -9.92 -10.51
CA GLU A 53 0.33 -9.02 -11.62
C GLU A 53 0.90 -9.57 -12.94
N GLU A 54 2.10 -10.14 -12.90
CA GLU A 54 2.78 -10.68 -14.07
C GLU A 54 2.05 -11.89 -14.63
N ALA A 55 1.63 -12.82 -13.77
CA ALA A 55 0.88 -14.00 -14.19
C ALA A 55 -0.47 -13.62 -14.81
N ILE A 56 -1.19 -12.65 -14.21
CA ILE A 56 -2.47 -12.17 -14.77
C ILE A 56 -2.26 -11.45 -16.10
N ALA A 57 -1.24 -10.58 -16.20
CA ALA A 57 -0.94 -9.87 -17.44
C ALA A 57 -0.58 -10.84 -18.58
N SER A 58 0.23 -11.86 -18.29
CA SER A 58 0.61 -12.92 -19.25
C SER A 58 -0.62 -13.73 -19.68
N TYR A 59 -1.49 -14.12 -18.74
CA TYR A 59 -2.74 -14.79 -19.03
C TYR A 59 -3.63 -13.93 -19.95
N ASN A 60 -3.83 -12.66 -19.63
CA ASN A 60 -4.67 -11.74 -20.39
C ASN A 60 -4.13 -11.51 -21.82
N ALA A 61 -2.81 -11.53 -22.02
CA ALA A 61 -2.20 -11.35 -23.33
C ALA A 61 -2.49 -12.51 -24.29
N SER A 62 -2.76 -13.71 -23.79
CA SER A 62 -2.93 -14.94 -24.56
C SER A 62 -4.37 -15.47 -24.60
N HIS A 63 -5.30 -14.88 -23.83
CA HIS A 63 -6.67 -15.37 -23.69
C HIS A 63 -7.71 -14.31 -24.06
N LYS A 64 -8.84 -14.76 -24.62
CA LYS A 64 -9.97 -13.86 -24.96
C LYS A 64 -10.76 -13.46 -23.72
N GLU A 65 -10.93 -14.38 -22.78
CA GLU A 65 -11.59 -14.14 -21.52
C GLU A 65 -10.56 -13.70 -20.49
N VAL A 66 -10.56 -12.43 -20.17
CA VAL A 66 -9.53 -11.77 -19.36
C VAL A 66 -9.96 -11.62 -17.90
N LEU A 67 -8.99 -11.51 -16.99
CA LEU A 67 -9.21 -11.08 -15.62
C LEU A 67 -8.95 -9.58 -15.49
N THR A 68 -9.94 -8.82 -15.03
CA THR A 68 -9.68 -7.46 -14.57
C THR A 68 -8.87 -7.48 -13.27
N ARG A 69 -8.12 -6.40 -12.99
CA ARG A 69 -7.30 -6.34 -11.77
C ARG A 69 -7.22 -4.96 -11.17
N SER A 70 -7.05 -4.90 -9.87
CA SER A 70 -6.59 -3.71 -9.16
C SER A 70 -5.18 -3.94 -8.65
N ILE A 71 -4.38 -2.87 -8.66
CA ILE A 71 -2.96 -2.91 -8.31
C ILE A 71 -2.75 -2.12 -7.02
N ILE A 72 -1.95 -2.64 -6.10
CA ILE A 72 -1.52 -1.90 -4.91
C ILE A 72 -0.07 -1.45 -5.08
N LEU A 73 0.17 -0.15 -4.89
CA LEU A 73 1.48 0.46 -5.12
C LEU A 73 2.39 0.36 -3.90
N ASN A 74 1.81 0.29 -2.69
CA ASN A 74 2.54 0.24 -1.44
C ASN A 74 3.56 1.40 -1.31
N LEU A 75 3.14 2.62 -1.63
CA LEU A 75 4.02 3.80 -1.70
C LEU A 75 4.70 4.07 -0.36
N MET A 76 3.94 4.16 0.73
CA MET A 76 4.49 4.46 2.04
C MET A 76 5.38 3.34 2.58
N SER A 77 4.95 2.08 2.46
CA SER A 77 5.76 0.95 2.92
C SER A 77 7.01 0.72 2.05
N GLY A 78 6.92 0.97 0.76
CA GLY A 78 8.04 0.94 -0.17
C GLY A 78 9.05 2.06 0.13
N TYR A 79 8.58 3.28 0.36
CA TYR A 79 9.41 4.38 0.81
C TYR A 79 10.10 4.08 2.14
N GLY A 80 9.35 3.55 3.11
CA GLY A 80 9.90 3.17 4.41
C GLY A 80 11.02 2.13 4.32
N LYS A 81 10.95 1.19 3.37
CA LYS A 81 12.05 0.25 3.11
C LYS A 81 13.28 0.95 2.53
N LYS A 82 13.11 1.89 1.59
CA LYS A 82 14.19 2.72 1.02
C LYS A 82 14.85 3.59 2.08
N ARG A 83 14.04 4.27 2.89
CA ARG A 83 14.47 5.16 3.98
C ARG A 83 15.18 4.39 5.11
N GLY A 84 14.71 3.19 5.42
CA GLY A 84 15.05 2.43 6.61
C GLY A 84 14.20 2.81 7.83
N GLY A 85 14.21 1.95 8.83
CA GLY A 85 13.49 2.19 10.10
C GLY A 85 12.05 1.67 10.16
N THR A 86 11.62 0.89 9.17
CA THR A 86 10.38 0.12 9.26
C THR A 86 10.61 -1.27 9.83
N TYR A 87 9.76 -1.69 10.77
CA TYR A 87 9.80 -3.02 11.37
C TYR A 87 8.46 -3.70 11.16
N GLN A 88 8.33 -4.50 10.12
CA GLN A 88 7.16 -5.37 9.97
C GLN A 88 7.33 -6.60 10.87
N LEU A 89 6.74 -6.53 12.05
CA LEU A 89 6.54 -7.68 12.94
C LEU A 89 5.05 -8.02 12.98
N PRO A 90 4.67 -9.28 13.26
CA PRO A 90 3.27 -9.64 13.46
C PRO A 90 2.58 -8.70 14.46
N GLY A 91 1.43 -8.11 14.07
CA GLY A 91 0.71 -7.14 14.88
C GLY A 91 1.28 -5.72 14.93
N ASN A 92 2.31 -5.44 14.12
CA ASN A 92 2.89 -4.10 13.98
C ASN A 92 2.73 -3.59 12.55
N THR A 93 2.30 -2.33 12.39
CA THR A 93 2.16 -1.68 11.08
C THR A 93 3.50 -1.47 10.37
N GLY A 94 4.61 -1.61 11.08
CA GLY A 94 5.96 -1.36 10.56
C GLY A 94 6.40 0.09 10.66
N TYR A 95 5.55 0.99 11.18
CA TYR A 95 5.90 2.40 11.33
C TYR A 95 6.23 2.73 12.80
N PRO A 96 7.36 3.43 13.08
CA PRO A 96 7.71 3.84 14.43
C PRO A 96 6.57 4.64 15.07
N ASN A 97 6.15 4.27 16.28
CA ASN A 97 5.07 4.94 17.01
C ASN A 97 3.78 5.15 16.21
N GLN A 98 3.51 4.28 15.21
CA GLN A 98 2.38 4.44 14.27
C GLN A 98 2.48 5.71 13.39
N CYS A 99 3.69 6.22 13.14
CA CYS A 99 3.93 7.42 12.35
C CYS A 99 4.45 7.07 10.95
N ILE A 100 3.68 7.40 9.93
CA ILE A 100 4.08 7.28 8.53
C ILE A 100 5.02 8.43 8.13
N PHE A 101 5.79 8.28 7.05
CA PHE A 101 6.89 9.18 6.71
C PHE A 101 6.48 10.33 5.77
N VAL A 102 5.27 10.86 5.91
CA VAL A 102 4.71 11.89 5.01
C VAL A 102 5.43 13.23 5.04
N PHE A 103 6.12 13.52 6.13
CA PHE A 103 6.89 14.77 6.31
C PHE A 103 8.32 14.67 5.83
N ASP A 104 8.76 13.49 5.39
CA ASP A 104 10.08 13.32 4.82
C ASP A 104 10.15 14.05 3.46
N PRO A 105 11.20 14.85 3.22
CA PRO A 105 11.31 15.64 1.98
C PRO A 105 11.43 14.79 0.71
N GLU A 106 11.94 13.56 0.83
CA GLU A 106 12.13 12.65 -0.30
C GLU A 106 10.88 11.79 -0.61
N PHE A 107 9.84 11.83 0.25
CA PHE A 107 8.65 11.00 0.04
C PHE A 107 7.91 11.36 -1.26
N GLU A 108 7.74 12.64 -1.54
CA GLU A 108 7.09 13.13 -2.76
C GLU A 108 7.88 12.70 -4.02
N THR A 109 9.20 12.89 -4.01
CA THR A 109 10.06 12.44 -5.11
C THR A 109 9.96 10.93 -5.34
N TYR A 110 9.90 10.14 -4.26
CA TYR A 110 9.70 8.71 -4.37
C TYR A 110 8.35 8.35 -5.00
N CYS A 111 7.27 9.05 -4.62
CA CYS A 111 5.95 8.83 -5.22
C CYS A 111 5.95 9.16 -6.71
N ASP A 112 6.61 10.24 -7.12
CA ASP A 112 6.78 10.60 -8.54
C ASP A 112 7.55 9.53 -9.32
N GLU A 113 8.66 9.01 -8.76
CA GLU A 113 9.41 7.90 -9.36
C GLU A 113 8.55 6.65 -9.55
N MET A 114 7.67 6.35 -8.59
CA MET A 114 6.76 5.22 -8.67
C MET A 114 5.64 5.46 -9.69
N ALA A 115 5.10 6.68 -9.76
CA ALA A 115 4.09 7.07 -10.73
C ALA A 115 4.60 6.92 -12.17
N GLN A 116 5.86 7.23 -12.45
CA GLN A 116 6.47 7.03 -13.77
C GLN A 116 6.40 5.57 -14.24
N LYS A 117 6.48 4.61 -13.33
CA LYS A 117 6.38 3.18 -13.66
C LYS A 117 4.98 2.79 -14.14
N LEU A 118 3.95 3.55 -13.76
CA LEU A 118 2.57 3.30 -14.17
C LEU A 118 2.29 3.68 -15.62
N VAL A 119 3.17 4.45 -16.26
CA VAL A 119 3.05 4.83 -17.67
C VAL A 119 2.95 3.60 -18.58
N ALA A 120 3.65 2.52 -18.24
CA ALA A 120 3.57 1.25 -18.96
C ALA A 120 2.16 0.62 -18.95
N ASN A 121 1.37 0.93 -17.94
CA ASN A 121 0.01 0.41 -17.77
C ASN A 121 -1.08 1.31 -18.36
N LYS A 122 -0.72 2.47 -18.91
CA LYS A 122 -1.67 3.52 -19.34
C LYS A 122 -2.74 3.04 -20.33
N THR A 123 -2.41 2.06 -21.15
CA THR A 123 -3.31 1.52 -22.19
C THR A 123 -3.97 0.20 -21.78
N ASP A 124 -3.65 -0.35 -20.62
CA ASP A 124 -4.22 -1.61 -20.15
C ASP A 124 -5.64 -1.40 -19.61
N LYS A 125 -6.62 -1.75 -20.43
CA LYS A 125 -8.06 -1.64 -20.11
C LYS A 125 -8.54 -2.64 -19.04
N ASN A 126 -7.70 -3.60 -18.67
CA ASN A 126 -8.03 -4.61 -17.67
C ASN A 126 -7.68 -4.15 -16.25
N ILE A 127 -6.99 -3.02 -16.09
CA ILE A 127 -6.74 -2.41 -14.79
C ILE A 127 -7.96 -1.55 -14.42
N ILE A 128 -8.63 -1.90 -13.33
CA ILE A 128 -9.83 -1.22 -12.84
C ILE A 128 -9.52 -0.12 -11.81
N GLY A 129 -8.31 -0.10 -11.27
CA GLY A 129 -7.87 0.94 -10.33
C GLY A 129 -6.58 0.60 -9.62
N TYR A 130 -6.12 1.58 -8.84
CA TYR A 130 -4.92 1.49 -8.02
C TYR A 130 -5.26 1.81 -6.58
N PHE A 131 -4.60 1.10 -5.66
CA PHE A 131 -4.53 1.47 -4.26
C PHE A 131 -3.14 2.04 -4.01
N SER A 132 -3.04 3.20 -3.38
CA SER A 132 -1.75 3.79 -3.00
C SER A 132 -1.05 2.95 -1.93
N ASP A 133 -1.79 2.60 -0.89
CA ASP A 133 -1.33 1.79 0.24
C ASP A 133 -2.48 0.99 0.86
N ASN A 134 -2.21 0.29 1.97
CA ASN A 134 -3.18 -0.45 2.76
C ASN A 134 -3.03 -0.13 4.24
N GLU A 135 -4.16 0.18 4.90
CA GLU A 135 -4.28 0.30 6.36
C GLU A 135 -3.22 1.22 7.00
N LEU A 136 -3.02 2.41 6.42
CA LEU A 136 -2.11 3.39 7.03
C LEU A 136 -2.66 3.89 8.38
N PRO A 137 -1.80 4.04 9.39
CA PRO A 137 -2.22 4.41 10.73
C PRO A 137 -2.51 5.91 10.85
N PHE A 138 -3.66 6.35 10.33
CA PHE A 138 -4.18 7.68 10.59
C PHE A 138 -5.00 7.67 11.90
N GLY A 139 -4.77 8.65 12.76
CA GLY A 139 -5.59 8.77 13.96
C GLY A 139 -5.03 9.69 15.04
N PRO A 140 -5.80 9.90 16.12
CA PRO A 140 -5.49 10.91 17.15
C PRO A 140 -4.18 10.66 17.91
N LYS A 141 -3.64 9.43 17.85
CA LYS A 141 -2.34 9.11 18.46
C LYS A 141 -1.14 9.58 17.65
N ASN A 142 -1.34 10.08 16.43
CA ASN A 142 -0.23 10.50 15.57
C ASN A 142 0.56 11.65 16.20
N LEU A 143 -0.08 12.63 16.84
CA LEU A 143 0.62 13.79 17.39
C LEU A 143 1.68 13.37 18.42
N GLU A 144 1.28 12.65 19.47
CA GLU A 144 2.23 12.14 20.47
C GLU A 144 3.20 11.11 19.86
N GLY A 145 2.75 10.33 18.88
CA GLY A 145 3.59 9.40 18.14
C GLY A 145 4.80 10.10 17.52
N TYR A 146 4.57 11.16 16.76
CA TYR A 146 5.64 11.95 16.15
C TYR A 146 6.53 12.66 17.19
N LEU A 147 5.92 13.31 18.18
CA LEU A 147 6.65 14.02 19.23
C LEU A 147 7.59 13.13 20.06
N THR A 148 7.30 11.83 20.14
CA THR A 148 8.06 10.83 20.89
C THR A 148 8.98 9.97 20.03
N LEU A 149 9.15 10.28 18.75
CA LEU A 149 10.13 9.61 17.90
C LEU A 149 11.54 9.75 18.50
N LYS A 150 12.29 8.65 18.51
CA LYS A 150 13.61 8.59 19.16
C LYS A 150 14.64 9.52 18.54
N ASN A 151 14.60 9.71 17.21
CA ASN A 151 15.49 10.64 16.54
C ASN A 151 14.96 12.07 16.66
N PRO A 152 15.63 12.99 17.38
CA PRO A 152 15.17 14.36 17.52
C PRO A 152 15.19 15.14 16.18
N ASN A 153 15.94 14.68 15.20
CA ASN A 153 16.02 15.28 13.87
C ASN A 153 15.11 14.57 12.85
N ASP A 154 14.20 13.70 13.29
CA ASP A 154 13.24 13.09 12.39
C ASP A 154 12.32 14.16 11.80
N PRO A 155 12.14 14.23 10.46
CA PRO A 155 11.30 15.23 9.82
C PRO A 155 9.86 15.27 10.37
N GLY A 156 9.28 14.12 10.69
CA GLY A 156 7.95 14.03 11.28
C GLY A 156 7.89 14.61 12.68
N ARG A 157 8.91 14.35 13.52
CA ARG A 157 9.02 14.94 14.85
C ARG A 157 9.18 16.47 14.78
N LEU A 158 10.09 16.94 13.95
CA LEU A 158 10.32 18.37 13.76
C LEU A 158 9.05 19.08 13.24
N TYR A 159 8.31 18.42 12.36
CA TYR A 159 7.03 18.96 11.88
C TYR A 159 5.99 19.08 13.01
N ALA A 160 5.82 18.04 13.83
CA ALA A 160 4.88 18.04 14.95
C ALA A 160 5.24 19.11 15.99
N GLU A 161 6.53 19.27 16.32
CA GLU A 161 7.03 20.33 17.23
C GLU A 161 6.75 21.74 16.65
N SER A 162 6.98 21.93 15.35
CA SER A 162 6.68 23.18 14.66
C SER A 162 5.21 23.50 14.62
N TRP A 163 4.36 22.48 14.38
CA TRP A 163 2.90 22.63 14.38
C TRP A 163 2.38 23.09 15.74
N LEU A 164 2.81 22.47 16.86
CA LEU A 164 2.45 22.92 18.21
C LEU A 164 2.85 24.37 18.45
N LYS A 165 4.06 24.76 18.05
CA LYS A 165 4.53 26.13 18.17
C LYS A 165 3.67 27.12 17.38
N GLN A 166 3.25 26.76 16.17
CA GLN A 166 2.37 27.59 15.34
C GLN A 166 0.98 27.76 15.96
N GLN A 167 0.47 26.72 16.61
CA GLN A 167 -0.80 26.76 17.34
C GLN A 167 -0.67 27.51 18.69
N GLY A 168 0.53 27.82 19.14
CA GLY A 168 0.75 28.48 20.42
C GLY A 168 0.49 27.59 21.64
N ILE A 169 0.51 26.26 21.48
CA ILE A 169 0.22 25.26 22.53
C ILE A 169 1.47 24.55 23.02
N THR A 170 1.51 24.30 24.33
CA THR A 170 2.52 23.45 24.98
C THR A 170 2.04 22.00 25.04
N LEU A 171 2.95 21.06 25.34
CA LEU A 171 2.61 19.63 25.47
C LEU A 171 1.48 19.38 26.50
N GLN A 172 1.45 20.15 27.58
CA GLN A 172 0.45 20.02 28.64
C GLN A 172 -0.94 20.53 28.24
N GLN A 173 -1.01 21.31 27.17
CA GLN A 173 -2.24 21.90 26.66
C GLN A 173 -2.85 21.13 25.50
N ILE A 174 -2.26 20.02 25.08
CA ILE A 174 -2.78 19.17 24.02
C ILE A 174 -4.13 18.60 24.43
N THR A 175 -5.16 18.86 23.63
CA THR A 175 -6.53 18.34 23.78
C THR A 175 -6.81 17.28 22.73
N ASP A 176 -7.95 16.59 22.84
CA ASP A 176 -8.39 15.64 21.82
C ASP A 176 -8.68 16.31 20.48
N GLU A 177 -9.18 17.55 20.51
CA GLU A 177 -9.39 18.35 19.29
C GLU A 177 -8.06 18.59 18.53
N HIS A 178 -6.99 18.96 19.24
CA HIS A 178 -5.66 19.11 18.65
C HIS A 178 -5.12 17.81 18.05
N ARG A 179 -5.43 16.66 18.66
CA ARG A 179 -5.03 15.34 18.14
C ARG A 179 -5.74 15.00 16.84
N GLU A 180 -7.04 15.25 16.78
CA GLU A 180 -7.85 15.04 15.57
C GLU A 180 -7.41 15.98 14.44
N GLU A 181 -7.19 17.26 14.75
CA GLU A 181 -6.70 18.24 13.79
C GLU A 181 -5.33 17.83 13.21
N PHE A 182 -4.39 17.43 14.06
CA PHE A 182 -3.08 16.98 13.59
C PHE A 182 -3.18 15.66 12.77
N ALA A 183 -4.05 14.74 13.14
CA ALA A 183 -4.31 13.55 12.34
C ALA A 183 -4.84 13.92 10.94
N GLY A 184 -5.69 14.95 10.85
CA GLY A 184 -6.12 15.55 9.59
C GLY A 184 -4.96 16.11 8.78
N VAL A 185 -4.01 16.80 9.41
CA VAL A 185 -2.79 17.32 8.75
C VAL A 185 -1.94 16.20 8.15
N VAL A 186 -1.75 15.10 8.89
CA VAL A 186 -1.02 13.92 8.40
C VAL A 186 -1.70 13.31 7.18
N ALA A 187 -3.03 13.13 7.26
CA ALA A 187 -3.82 12.57 6.16
C ALA A 187 -3.80 13.50 4.93
N GLU A 188 -4.01 14.79 5.13
CA GLU A 188 -3.97 15.79 4.06
C GLU A 188 -2.62 15.79 3.34
N ARG A 189 -1.52 15.77 4.10
CA ARG A 189 -0.17 15.72 3.52
C ARG A 189 0.02 14.45 2.68
N TYR A 190 -0.45 13.30 3.18
CA TYR A 190 -0.40 12.04 2.42
C TYR A 190 -1.16 12.16 1.11
N TYR A 191 -2.45 12.54 1.15
CA TYR A 191 -3.31 12.60 -0.04
C TYR A 191 -2.95 13.72 -1.03
N LYS A 192 -2.14 14.69 -0.64
CA LYS A 192 -1.58 15.69 -1.55
C LYS A 192 -0.38 15.15 -2.36
N VAL A 193 0.30 14.14 -1.84
CA VAL A 193 1.48 13.56 -2.46
C VAL A 193 1.13 12.39 -3.37
N VAL A 194 0.17 11.57 -2.96
CA VAL A 194 -0.24 10.36 -3.68
C VAL A 194 -1.49 10.60 -4.53
#